data_843277a87717afe79c1f6705fd6866cd
#
_entry.id   843277a87717afe79c1f6705fd6866cd
#
_cell.length_a   1.000
_cell.length_b   1.000
_cell.length_c   1.000
_cell.angle_alpha   90.00
_cell.angle_beta   90.00
_cell.angle_gamma   90.00
#
_symmetry.space_group_name_H-M   'P 1'
#
loop_
_entity.id
_entity.type
_entity.pdbx_description
1 polymer ?
#
loop_
_entity_poly.entity_id
_entity_poly.type
_entity_poly.pdbx_seq_one_letter_code
_entity_poly.pdbx_strand_id
1 'polypeptide(L)'
;MANVCFVVPSSAAKAYQDLANTYSAIEMPTWAALLAQAVRAKGHDPVILDFDAVPMSDELAAEEIAKTKPKLVVFVLYGQNPNSGTTMMIGASTLAKQLRLSHPNLKIAFIGSHPSSLPHEVIQYSYVDFAFINEGVYALIDLLQTNLEDELDKVPGIWYKKAGLPRPSAPGRIVKTADMDTMMPGYAWDLLPKDNYLLDKYRAHFWHSNFSHDNRTPFAAVYTSLGCSFSCNFCMINVVNRTSHDEDTVSSDSRGMRFWSPELMLKQFEYLWESGVRTVRITDEMFFLNRKYYQPILQGLIDRGMKFNFWAYARIDSVRKDQLQLFKEAGVNWLCLGIEAGNQNVRLEIDKGKFEDVDIRQVVADVKAADINILGNYMFGFPDDTYETMQETFDLAKELNCEHANFYAAMALPGSPLHLFARKEGWDMPQKFEEYAFLSYDCKPLRTKTLTGAEVLKFRDDKWHEYFSNPTYLNLVESKFGSQSRLNLEDMAKIKLKRKLLGD
;
A
#
# COMPACT_ATOMS: atom_id res chain seq x y z
N MET A 1 -31.26 -1.27 -8.28
CA MET A 1 -30.34 -0.54 -7.36
C MET A 1 -29.97 -1.49 -6.23
N ALA A 2 -28.72 -1.68 -5.94
CA ALA A 2 -28.31 -2.61 -4.88
C ALA A 2 -27.43 -1.86 -3.87
N ASN A 3 -27.72 -2.08 -2.58
CA ASN A 3 -26.89 -1.53 -1.51
C ASN A 3 -25.60 -2.35 -1.40
N VAL A 4 -24.45 -1.70 -1.43
CA VAL A 4 -23.13 -2.33 -1.33
C VAL A 4 -22.38 -1.71 -0.17
N CYS A 5 -21.98 -2.53 0.80
CA CYS A 5 -21.18 -2.07 1.94
C CYS A 5 -19.70 -2.41 1.70
N PHE A 6 -18.88 -1.40 1.47
CA PHE A 6 -17.43 -1.52 1.44
C PHE A 6 -16.86 -1.43 2.85
N VAL A 7 -16.14 -2.46 3.27
CA VAL A 7 -15.58 -2.58 4.62
C VAL A 7 -14.06 -2.51 4.54
N VAL A 8 -13.48 -1.59 5.29
CA VAL A 8 -12.04 -1.51 5.52
C VAL A 8 -11.78 -1.99 6.96
N PRO A 9 -11.19 -3.18 7.12
CA PRO A 9 -10.98 -3.76 8.44
C PRO A 9 -9.80 -3.08 9.16
N SER A 10 -9.88 -2.95 10.47
CA SER A 10 -8.75 -2.47 11.28
C SER A 10 -7.71 -3.59 11.48
N SER A 11 -6.46 -3.29 11.14
CA SER A 11 -5.32 -4.19 11.35
C SER A 11 -4.17 -3.51 12.11
N ALA A 12 -4.26 -2.20 12.36
CA ALA A 12 -3.17 -1.35 12.81
C ALA A 12 -2.57 -1.82 14.14
N ALA A 13 -3.37 -2.15 15.14
CA ALA A 13 -2.89 -2.54 16.45
C ALA A 13 -1.99 -3.79 16.42
N LYS A 14 -2.36 -4.81 15.64
CA LYS A 14 -1.55 -6.03 15.48
C LYS A 14 -0.35 -5.83 14.54
N ALA A 15 -0.50 -4.98 13.53
CA ALA A 15 0.55 -4.74 12.54
C ALA A 15 1.67 -3.83 13.06
N TYR A 16 1.36 -2.85 13.93
CA TYR A 16 2.29 -1.78 14.33
C TYR A 16 2.61 -1.74 15.83
N GLN A 17 2.01 -2.60 16.65
CA GLN A 17 2.20 -2.62 18.10
C GLN A 17 2.01 -1.20 18.71
N ASP A 18 2.86 -0.77 19.65
CA ASP A 18 2.76 0.54 20.33
C ASP A 18 2.94 1.75 19.38
N LEU A 19 3.47 1.54 18.17
CA LEU A 19 3.57 2.60 17.16
C LEU A 19 2.20 2.97 16.55
N ALA A 20 1.20 2.08 16.64
CA ALA A 20 -0.10 2.26 16.01
C ALA A 20 -0.81 3.54 16.41
N ASN A 21 -0.80 3.87 17.72
CA ASN A 21 -1.60 4.95 18.26
C ASN A 21 -1.06 6.35 17.93
N THR A 22 0.26 6.52 17.93
CA THR A 22 0.89 7.84 17.88
C THR A 22 1.61 8.10 16.57
N TYR A 23 2.41 7.13 16.10
CA TYR A 23 3.35 7.36 14.99
C TYR A 23 2.85 6.88 13.63
N SER A 24 2.05 5.80 13.57
CA SER A 24 1.52 5.32 12.30
C SER A 24 0.63 6.35 11.62
N ALA A 25 0.56 6.32 10.31
CA ALA A 25 -0.48 7.00 9.56
C ALA A 25 -1.84 6.31 9.78
N ILE A 26 -2.92 7.04 9.55
CA ILE A 26 -4.24 6.49 9.25
C ILE A 26 -4.52 6.94 7.82
N GLU A 27 -4.29 6.05 6.87
CA GLU A 27 -4.46 6.39 5.47
C GLU A 27 -5.91 6.19 5.03
N MET A 28 -6.41 7.09 4.20
CA MET A 28 -7.74 6.92 3.63
C MET A 28 -7.78 5.66 2.75
N PRO A 29 -8.92 4.95 2.75
CA PRO A 29 -9.07 3.71 2.00
C PRO A 29 -9.32 3.99 0.51
N THR A 30 -8.25 4.35 -0.20
CA THR A 30 -8.25 4.79 -1.60
C THR A 30 -9.03 3.85 -2.52
N TRP A 31 -8.81 2.53 -2.38
CA TRP A 31 -9.51 1.54 -3.18
C TRP A 31 -11.00 1.42 -2.83
N ALA A 32 -11.39 1.55 -1.57
CA ALA A 32 -12.80 1.56 -1.21
C ALA A 32 -13.52 2.77 -1.83
N ALA A 33 -12.88 3.95 -1.81
CA ALA A 33 -13.43 5.15 -2.43
C ALA A 33 -13.53 5.05 -3.96
N LEU A 34 -12.53 4.44 -4.64
CA LEU A 34 -12.57 4.18 -6.09
C LEU A 34 -13.67 3.18 -6.47
N LEU A 35 -13.77 2.05 -5.77
CA LEU A 35 -14.77 1.02 -6.03
C LEU A 35 -16.19 1.51 -5.75
N ALA A 36 -16.38 2.26 -4.65
CA ALA A 36 -17.66 2.86 -4.32
C ALA A 36 -18.10 3.86 -5.41
N GLN A 37 -17.20 4.71 -5.89
CA GLN A 37 -17.52 5.62 -6.99
C GLN A 37 -17.82 4.88 -8.30
N ALA A 38 -17.10 3.80 -8.61
CA ALA A 38 -17.33 3.00 -9.80
C ALA A 38 -18.73 2.35 -9.80
N VAL A 39 -19.15 1.74 -8.68
CA VAL A 39 -20.49 1.12 -8.58
C VAL A 39 -21.58 2.19 -8.51
N ARG A 40 -21.36 3.34 -7.87
CA ARG A 40 -22.29 4.47 -7.84
C ARG A 40 -22.55 5.02 -9.24
N ALA A 41 -21.53 5.13 -10.08
CA ALA A 41 -21.66 5.54 -11.47
C ALA A 41 -22.49 4.56 -12.34
N LYS A 42 -22.71 3.33 -11.86
CA LYS A 42 -23.57 2.32 -12.49
C LYS A 42 -24.94 2.20 -11.82
N GLY A 43 -25.32 3.15 -10.95
CA GLY A 43 -26.64 3.23 -10.34
C GLY A 43 -26.84 2.37 -9.10
N HIS A 44 -25.77 1.91 -8.47
CA HIS A 44 -25.83 1.24 -7.17
C HIS A 44 -25.69 2.26 -6.02
N ASP A 45 -26.01 1.84 -4.80
CA ASP A 45 -25.98 2.65 -3.59
C ASP A 45 -24.86 2.14 -2.64
N PRO A 46 -23.63 2.69 -2.73
CA PRO A 46 -22.52 2.27 -1.90
C PRO A 46 -22.48 2.99 -0.55
N VAL A 47 -22.02 2.25 0.46
CA VAL A 47 -21.62 2.78 1.77
C VAL A 47 -20.18 2.35 2.04
N ILE A 48 -19.38 3.20 2.67
CA ILE A 48 -18.02 2.87 3.14
C ILE A 48 -18.02 2.87 4.66
N LEU A 49 -17.61 1.75 5.26
CA LEU A 49 -17.33 1.63 6.69
C LEU A 49 -15.83 1.37 6.88
N ASP A 50 -15.15 2.37 7.42
CA ASP A 50 -13.70 2.30 7.66
C ASP A 50 -13.42 2.16 9.15
N PHE A 51 -13.12 0.94 9.58
CA PHE A 51 -12.85 0.60 10.97
C PHE A 51 -11.39 0.85 11.37
N ASP A 52 -10.52 1.23 10.44
CA ASP A 52 -9.18 1.74 10.76
C ASP A 52 -9.25 3.22 11.17
N ALA A 53 -10.12 3.99 10.52
CA ALA A 53 -10.38 5.39 10.86
C ALA A 53 -11.38 5.58 12.04
N VAL A 54 -12.30 4.63 12.22
CA VAL A 54 -13.30 4.61 13.31
C VAL A 54 -13.25 3.26 14.02
N PRO A 55 -12.23 3.03 14.89
CA PRO A 55 -12.01 1.74 15.53
C PRO A 55 -13.16 1.34 16.46
N MET A 56 -13.56 0.08 16.40
CA MET A 56 -14.53 -0.54 17.31
C MET A 56 -14.29 -2.06 17.40
N SER A 57 -14.99 -2.75 18.30
CA SER A 57 -14.91 -4.21 18.36
C SER A 57 -15.54 -4.87 17.14
N ASP A 58 -15.13 -6.10 16.82
CA ASP A 58 -15.65 -6.85 15.69
C ASP A 58 -17.17 -7.09 15.81
N GLU A 59 -17.70 -7.23 17.04
CA GLU A 59 -19.14 -7.38 17.29
C GLU A 59 -19.91 -6.12 16.92
N LEU A 60 -19.44 -4.94 17.34
CA LEU A 60 -20.06 -3.65 17.01
C LEU A 60 -19.92 -3.36 15.50
N ALA A 61 -18.77 -3.65 14.91
CA ALA A 61 -18.56 -3.49 13.48
C ALA A 61 -19.50 -4.37 12.65
N ALA A 62 -19.73 -5.62 13.06
CA ALA A 62 -20.68 -6.50 12.40
C ALA A 62 -22.12 -5.95 12.45
N GLU A 63 -22.55 -5.38 13.57
CA GLU A 63 -23.86 -4.72 13.69
C GLU A 63 -23.96 -3.47 12.82
N GLU A 64 -22.92 -2.63 12.76
CA GLU A 64 -22.90 -1.44 11.89
C GLU A 64 -23.00 -1.84 10.40
N ILE A 65 -22.30 -2.92 9.98
CA ILE A 65 -22.43 -3.46 8.63
C ILE A 65 -23.87 -3.92 8.36
N ALA A 66 -24.47 -4.67 9.26
CA ALA A 66 -25.83 -5.20 9.10
C ALA A 66 -26.89 -4.09 9.04
N LYS A 67 -26.73 -2.99 9.79
CA LYS A 67 -27.62 -1.81 9.75
C LYS A 67 -27.72 -1.19 8.35
N THR A 68 -26.68 -1.29 7.52
CA THR A 68 -26.70 -0.79 6.13
C THR A 68 -27.58 -1.63 5.21
N LYS A 69 -28.04 -2.80 5.65
CA LYS A 69 -28.85 -3.76 4.87
C LYS A 69 -28.27 -4.05 3.49
N PRO A 70 -27.01 -4.45 3.40
CA PRO A 70 -26.32 -4.59 2.12
C PRO A 70 -26.79 -5.83 1.37
N LYS A 71 -26.89 -5.72 0.03
CA LYS A 71 -26.98 -6.89 -0.85
C LYS A 71 -25.65 -7.67 -0.86
N LEU A 72 -24.53 -6.92 -0.79
CA LEU A 72 -23.17 -7.48 -0.77
C LEU A 72 -22.30 -6.69 0.18
N VAL A 73 -21.58 -7.38 1.06
CA VAL A 73 -20.51 -6.82 1.88
C VAL A 73 -19.17 -7.09 1.17
N VAL A 74 -18.39 -6.05 0.90
CA VAL A 74 -17.12 -6.13 0.19
C VAL A 74 -15.99 -5.68 1.11
N PHE A 75 -15.18 -6.62 1.58
CA PHE A 75 -13.93 -6.31 2.29
C PHE A 75 -12.86 -5.86 1.30
N VAL A 76 -12.33 -4.64 1.48
CA VAL A 76 -11.35 -4.03 0.59
C VAL A 76 -9.94 -4.18 1.21
N LEU A 77 -9.09 -5.00 0.60
CA LEU A 77 -7.87 -5.56 1.17
C LEU A 77 -6.62 -5.17 0.37
N TYR A 78 -6.50 -3.89 0.03
CA TYR A 78 -5.29 -3.35 -0.62
C TYR A 78 -4.35 -2.65 0.37
N GLY A 79 -4.85 -2.16 1.51
CA GLY A 79 -4.07 -1.38 2.47
C GLY A 79 -3.53 -0.08 1.87
N GLN A 80 -2.36 0.33 2.35
CA GLN A 80 -1.68 1.55 1.87
C GLN A 80 -1.18 1.44 0.42
N ASN A 81 -0.84 0.24 0.01
CA ASN A 81 -0.51 -0.16 -1.35
C ASN A 81 -0.73 -1.67 -1.48
N PRO A 82 -0.71 -2.27 -2.69
CA PRO A 82 -0.95 -3.69 -2.86
C PRO A 82 -0.03 -4.62 -2.06
N ASN A 83 1.21 -4.23 -1.74
CA ASN A 83 2.11 -5.04 -0.89
C ASN A 83 1.59 -5.20 0.55
N SER A 84 0.69 -4.32 1.00
CA SER A 84 0.11 -4.37 2.35
C SER A 84 -1.16 -5.24 2.46
N GLY A 85 -1.65 -5.79 1.35
CA GLY A 85 -2.95 -6.48 1.34
C GLY A 85 -3.00 -7.73 2.21
N THR A 86 -1.90 -8.47 2.34
CA THR A 86 -1.84 -9.63 3.25
C THR A 86 -1.99 -9.21 4.72
N THR A 87 -1.43 -8.07 5.09
CA THR A 87 -1.59 -7.52 6.44
C THR A 87 -3.05 -7.12 6.73
N MET A 88 -3.80 -6.66 5.71
CA MET A 88 -5.22 -6.35 5.87
C MET A 88 -6.08 -7.59 6.17
N MET A 89 -5.63 -8.78 5.80
CA MET A 89 -6.31 -10.04 6.14
C MET A 89 -6.42 -10.29 7.65
N ILE A 90 -5.56 -9.66 8.46
CA ILE A 90 -5.57 -9.79 9.93
C ILE A 90 -6.95 -9.38 10.48
N GLY A 91 -7.36 -8.14 10.23
CA GLY A 91 -8.65 -7.63 10.67
C GLY A 91 -9.82 -8.20 9.87
N ALA A 92 -9.63 -8.41 8.56
CA ALA A 92 -10.68 -8.96 7.70
C ALA A 92 -11.15 -10.34 8.15
N SER A 93 -10.23 -11.22 8.52
CA SER A 93 -10.55 -12.58 8.92
C SER A 93 -11.35 -12.62 10.24
N THR A 94 -11.02 -11.79 11.21
CA THR A 94 -11.72 -11.74 12.50
C THR A 94 -13.11 -11.14 12.33
N LEU A 95 -13.21 -9.98 11.68
CA LEU A 95 -14.48 -9.30 11.44
C LEU A 95 -15.42 -10.10 10.54
N ALA A 96 -14.93 -10.72 9.44
CA ALA A 96 -15.77 -11.52 8.56
C ALA A 96 -16.29 -12.80 9.24
N LYS A 97 -15.47 -13.42 10.11
CA LYS A 97 -15.93 -14.54 10.97
C LYS A 97 -17.05 -14.09 11.91
N GLN A 98 -16.86 -12.97 12.59
CA GLN A 98 -17.86 -12.41 13.49
C GLN A 98 -19.16 -12.08 12.75
N LEU A 99 -19.05 -11.44 11.58
CA LEU A 99 -20.19 -11.11 10.72
C LEU A 99 -20.94 -12.36 10.26
N ARG A 100 -20.22 -13.42 9.87
CA ARG A 100 -20.83 -14.70 9.46
C ARG A 100 -21.58 -15.38 10.62
N LEU A 101 -21.06 -15.26 11.85
CA LEU A 101 -21.71 -15.84 13.05
C LEU A 101 -23.00 -15.10 13.41
N SER A 102 -22.97 -13.75 13.43
CA SER A 102 -24.12 -12.93 13.83
C SER A 102 -25.15 -12.75 12.69
N HIS A 103 -24.69 -12.72 11.42
CA HIS A 103 -25.53 -12.46 10.24
C HIS A 103 -25.26 -13.47 9.11
N PRO A 104 -25.65 -14.77 9.27
CA PRO A 104 -25.24 -15.87 8.40
C PRO A 104 -25.70 -15.74 6.94
N ASN A 105 -26.73 -14.95 6.67
CA ASN A 105 -27.31 -14.77 5.33
C ASN A 105 -26.65 -13.66 4.51
N LEU A 106 -25.80 -12.83 5.10
CA LEU A 106 -25.11 -11.79 4.35
C LEU A 106 -24.08 -12.40 3.40
N LYS A 107 -24.07 -11.91 2.16
CA LYS A 107 -23.07 -12.31 1.16
C LYS A 107 -21.80 -11.48 1.39
N ILE A 108 -20.66 -12.16 1.52
CA ILE A 108 -19.37 -11.58 1.86
C ILE A 108 -18.37 -11.81 0.73
N ALA A 109 -17.80 -10.74 0.23
CA ALA A 109 -16.78 -10.74 -0.81
C ALA A 109 -15.45 -10.15 -0.31
N PHE A 110 -14.35 -10.73 -0.75
CA PHE A 110 -13.00 -10.21 -0.51
C PHE A 110 -12.39 -9.72 -1.83
N ILE A 111 -11.97 -8.45 -1.86
CA ILE A 111 -11.30 -7.81 -2.99
C ILE A 111 -9.99 -7.19 -2.51
N GLY A 112 -8.89 -7.42 -3.23
CA GLY A 112 -7.59 -6.88 -2.85
C GLY A 112 -6.44 -7.71 -3.37
N SER A 113 -5.23 -7.33 -2.97
CA SER A 113 -4.02 -7.97 -3.49
C SER A 113 -3.83 -9.40 -2.97
N HIS A 114 -4.14 -9.68 -1.70
CA HIS A 114 -4.06 -11.04 -1.17
C HIS A 114 -5.11 -11.98 -1.80
N PRO A 115 -6.42 -11.63 -1.85
CA PRO A 115 -7.40 -12.44 -2.58
C PRO A 115 -7.06 -12.65 -4.06
N SER A 116 -6.45 -11.62 -4.70
CA SER A 116 -5.99 -11.75 -6.09
C SER A 116 -4.84 -12.73 -6.25
N SER A 117 -3.97 -12.84 -5.25
CA SER A 117 -2.78 -13.70 -5.29
C SER A 117 -3.12 -15.16 -4.97
N LEU A 118 -3.96 -15.40 -3.97
CA LEU A 118 -4.33 -16.72 -3.46
C LEU A 118 -5.87 -16.89 -3.42
N PRO A 119 -6.56 -16.76 -4.56
CA PRO A 119 -8.01 -16.75 -4.57
C PRO A 119 -8.61 -18.10 -4.18
N HIS A 120 -7.97 -19.23 -4.52
CA HIS A 120 -8.41 -20.57 -4.14
C HIS A 120 -8.34 -20.78 -2.63
N GLU A 121 -7.29 -20.28 -1.96
CA GLU A 121 -7.17 -20.33 -0.51
C GLU A 121 -8.28 -19.50 0.15
N VAL A 122 -8.41 -18.23 -0.29
CA VAL A 122 -9.39 -17.29 0.29
C VAL A 122 -10.82 -17.78 0.17
N ILE A 123 -11.21 -18.37 -0.96
CA ILE A 123 -12.57 -18.88 -1.15
C ILE A 123 -12.87 -20.11 -0.30
N GLN A 124 -11.88 -20.83 0.21
CA GLN A 124 -12.08 -21.95 1.12
C GLN A 124 -12.57 -21.52 2.51
N TYR A 125 -12.30 -20.29 2.93
CA TYR A 125 -12.77 -19.78 4.21
C TYR A 125 -14.31 -19.81 4.28
N SER A 126 -14.86 -20.37 5.37
CA SER A 126 -16.32 -20.54 5.55
C SER A 126 -17.09 -19.22 5.55
N TYR A 127 -16.42 -18.13 5.88
CA TYR A 127 -16.97 -16.78 5.95
C TYR A 127 -16.85 -15.98 4.65
N VAL A 128 -16.29 -16.53 3.56
CA VAL A 128 -16.16 -15.85 2.26
C VAL A 128 -17.04 -16.53 1.23
N ASP A 129 -17.88 -15.76 0.53
CA ASP A 129 -18.72 -16.23 -0.58
C ASP A 129 -18.07 -15.97 -1.93
N PHE A 130 -17.33 -14.84 -2.06
CA PHE A 130 -16.67 -14.44 -3.30
C PHE A 130 -15.25 -13.94 -3.03
N ALA A 131 -14.29 -14.36 -3.85
CA ALA A 131 -12.93 -13.78 -3.87
C ALA A 131 -12.67 -13.24 -5.27
N PHE A 132 -12.27 -11.96 -5.33
CA PHE A 132 -11.99 -11.29 -6.60
C PHE A 132 -10.51 -11.37 -6.95
N ILE A 133 -10.21 -11.50 -8.24
CA ILE A 133 -8.87 -11.26 -8.77
C ILE A 133 -8.75 -9.85 -9.34
N ASN A 134 -7.52 -9.32 -9.46
CA ASN A 134 -7.17 -7.98 -9.92
C ASN A 134 -7.87 -6.83 -9.15
N GLU A 135 -8.10 -5.71 -9.82
CA GLU A 135 -8.81 -4.55 -9.26
C GLU A 135 -10.31 -4.78 -9.02
N GLY A 136 -10.87 -5.81 -9.67
CA GLY A 136 -12.24 -6.27 -9.46
C GLY A 136 -13.36 -5.35 -9.96
N VAL A 137 -13.09 -4.25 -10.64
CA VAL A 137 -14.10 -3.25 -11.03
C VAL A 137 -15.19 -3.86 -11.92
N TYR A 138 -14.82 -4.50 -13.04
CA TYR A 138 -15.79 -5.14 -13.92
C TYR A 138 -16.51 -6.30 -13.22
N ALA A 139 -15.74 -7.15 -12.53
CA ALA A 139 -16.30 -8.31 -11.83
C ALA A 139 -17.35 -7.90 -10.76
N LEU A 140 -17.07 -6.82 -10.01
CA LEU A 140 -17.99 -6.30 -9.00
C LEU A 140 -19.28 -5.74 -9.63
N ILE A 141 -19.17 -4.97 -10.71
CA ILE A 141 -20.32 -4.42 -11.44
C ILE A 141 -21.17 -5.57 -12.01
N ASP A 142 -20.54 -6.56 -12.66
CA ASP A 142 -21.24 -7.69 -13.23
C ASP A 142 -21.91 -8.56 -12.14
N LEU A 143 -21.20 -8.81 -11.02
CA LEU A 143 -21.75 -9.58 -9.89
C LEU A 143 -22.99 -8.90 -9.29
N LEU A 144 -23.00 -7.57 -9.17
CA LEU A 144 -24.15 -6.83 -8.63
C LEU A 144 -25.38 -6.87 -9.54
N GLN A 145 -25.23 -7.20 -10.81
CA GLN A 145 -26.34 -7.40 -11.76
C GLN A 145 -27.01 -8.78 -11.60
N THR A 146 -26.33 -9.75 -10.97
CA THR A 146 -26.87 -11.08 -10.66
C THR A 146 -27.70 -11.07 -9.37
N ASN A 147 -28.33 -12.19 -9.04
CA ASN A 147 -28.95 -12.43 -7.72
C ASN A 147 -27.94 -12.88 -6.64
N LEU A 148 -26.64 -12.98 -6.96
CA LEU A 148 -25.55 -13.48 -6.14
C LEU A 148 -25.58 -15.00 -5.87
N GLU A 149 -26.34 -15.75 -6.63
CA GLU A 149 -26.49 -17.21 -6.49
C GLU A 149 -26.39 -17.94 -7.83
N ASP A 150 -27.06 -17.43 -8.84
CA ASP A 150 -27.11 -18.04 -10.17
C ASP A 150 -26.16 -17.33 -11.15
N GLU A 151 -25.78 -18.05 -12.21
CA GLU A 151 -24.99 -17.55 -13.33
C GLU A 151 -23.61 -16.97 -12.95
N LEU A 152 -23.05 -17.36 -11.80
CA LEU A 152 -21.78 -16.84 -11.28
C LEU A 152 -20.60 -17.21 -12.18
N ASP A 153 -20.69 -18.27 -12.97
CA ASP A 153 -19.71 -18.64 -13.98
C ASP A 153 -19.61 -17.62 -15.13
N LYS A 154 -20.64 -16.80 -15.32
CA LYS A 154 -20.68 -15.72 -16.32
C LYS A 154 -20.05 -14.41 -15.83
N VAL A 155 -19.72 -14.29 -14.52
CA VAL A 155 -19.07 -13.12 -13.93
C VAL A 155 -17.56 -13.30 -13.97
N PRO A 156 -16.82 -12.71 -14.94
CA PRO A 156 -15.38 -12.94 -15.06
C PRO A 156 -14.59 -12.38 -13.88
N GLY A 157 -13.58 -13.12 -13.41
CA GLY A 157 -12.64 -12.62 -12.41
C GLY A 157 -13.06 -12.84 -10.96
N ILE A 158 -13.93 -13.80 -10.69
CA ILE A 158 -14.27 -14.20 -9.32
C ILE A 158 -14.00 -15.69 -9.08
N TRP A 159 -13.75 -16.01 -7.82
CA TRP A 159 -13.91 -17.35 -7.26
C TRP A 159 -15.16 -17.38 -6.38
N TYR A 160 -15.90 -18.49 -6.44
CA TYR A 160 -17.15 -18.70 -5.70
C TYR A 160 -17.31 -20.17 -5.32
N LYS A 161 -18.29 -20.49 -4.47
CA LYS A 161 -18.61 -21.87 -4.10
C LYS A 161 -19.81 -22.36 -4.90
N LYS A 162 -19.67 -23.50 -5.59
CA LYS A 162 -20.77 -24.23 -6.23
C LYS A 162 -20.92 -25.58 -5.56
N ALA A 163 -22.07 -25.83 -4.98
CA ALA A 163 -22.33 -27.04 -4.15
C ALA A 163 -21.26 -27.23 -3.04
N GLY A 164 -20.84 -26.13 -2.42
CA GLY A 164 -19.79 -26.10 -1.37
C GLY A 164 -18.35 -26.21 -1.85
N LEU A 165 -18.10 -26.41 -3.14
CA LEU A 165 -16.74 -26.55 -3.70
C LEU A 165 -16.26 -25.25 -4.35
N PRO A 166 -14.99 -24.83 -4.11
CA PRO A 166 -14.35 -23.69 -4.80
C PRO A 166 -14.38 -23.86 -6.32
N ARG A 167 -14.74 -22.79 -7.02
CA ARG A 167 -14.75 -22.72 -8.49
C ARG A 167 -14.28 -21.36 -8.96
N PRO A 168 -13.36 -21.27 -9.93
CA PRO A 168 -13.10 -20.04 -10.65
C PRO A 168 -14.20 -19.82 -11.72
N SER A 169 -14.50 -18.57 -12.00
CA SER A 169 -15.26 -18.16 -13.18
C SER A 169 -14.33 -18.03 -14.41
N ALA A 170 -14.81 -17.37 -15.47
CA ALA A 170 -13.95 -17.00 -16.60
C ALA A 170 -12.81 -16.06 -16.15
N PRO A 171 -11.68 -15.97 -16.90
CA PRO A 171 -10.58 -15.05 -16.63
C PRO A 171 -11.05 -13.62 -16.40
N GLY A 172 -10.40 -12.90 -15.49
CA GLY A 172 -10.76 -11.54 -15.12
C GLY A 172 -10.51 -10.54 -16.24
N ARG A 173 -11.19 -9.40 -16.15
CA ARG A 173 -10.97 -8.23 -17.01
C ARG A 173 -10.45 -7.08 -16.16
N ILE A 174 -9.60 -6.25 -16.75
CA ILE A 174 -9.10 -5.00 -16.13
C ILE A 174 -9.59 -3.80 -16.92
N VAL A 175 -9.77 -2.67 -16.24
CA VAL A 175 -10.15 -1.41 -16.89
C VAL A 175 -8.95 -0.90 -17.70
N LYS A 176 -9.12 -0.73 -19.00
CA LYS A 176 -8.06 -0.20 -19.87
C LYS A 176 -7.92 1.30 -19.70
N THR A 177 -6.74 1.86 -20.04
CA THR A 177 -6.50 3.32 -19.95
C THR A 177 -7.60 4.15 -20.64
N ALA A 178 -8.10 3.71 -21.80
CA ALA A 178 -9.17 4.43 -22.49
C ALA A 178 -10.50 4.49 -21.74
N ASP A 179 -10.71 3.57 -20.80
CA ASP A 179 -11.97 3.42 -20.06
C ASP A 179 -11.83 3.89 -18.58
N MET A 180 -10.62 4.28 -18.15
CA MET A 180 -10.37 4.61 -16.73
C MET A 180 -11.31 5.70 -16.21
N ASP A 181 -11.45 6.80 -16.93
CA ASP A 181 -12.28 7.93 -16.51
C ASP A 181 -13.78 7.59 -16.44
N THR A 182 -14.24 6.62 -17.25
CA THR A 182 -15.67 6.26 -17.32
C THR A 182 -16.04 5.10 -16.39
N MET A 183 -15.12 4.18 -16.18
CA MET A 183 -15.34 3.00 -15.32
C MET A 183 -14.91 3.24 -13.88
N MET A 184 -13.95 4.13 -13.66
CA MET A 184 -13.44 4.54 -12.35
C MET A 184 -13.40 6.09 -12.30
N PRO A 185 -14.56 6.78 -12.24
CA PRO A 185 -14.67 8.23 -12.41
C PRO A 185 -14.26 9.04 -11.17
N GLY A 186 -13.12 8.69 -10.57
CA GLY A 186 -12.58 9.33 -9.36
C GLY A 186 -13.03 8.65 -8.07
N TYR A 187 -13.19 9.42 -7.00
CA TYR A 187 -13.36 8.94 -5.64
C TYR A 187 -14.71 9.34 -5.04
N ALA A 188 -15.28 8.46 -4.23
CA ALA A 188 -16.47 8.74 -3.43
C ALA A 188 -16.07 9.44 -2.11
N TRP A 189 -15.49 10.64 -2.20
CA TRP A 189 -15.00 11.42 -1.06
C TRP A 189 -16.03 11.64 0.04
N ASP A 190 -17.28 11.87 -0.37
CA ASP A 190 -18.42 12.14 0.50
C ASP A 190 -18.85 10.95 1.36
N LEU A 191 -18.48 9.72 0.98
CA LEU A 191 -18.80 8.49 1.72
C LEU A 191 -17.76 8.14 2.79
N LEU A 192 -16.62 8.82 2.82
CA LEU A 192 -15.59 8.58 3.84
C LEU A 192 -16.02 9.14 5.20
N PRO A 193 -15.71 8.45 6.31
CA PRO A 193 -16.05 8.92 7.64
C PRO A 193 -15.38 10.25 7.96
N LYS A 194 -16.13 11.13 8.63
CA LYS A 194 -15.68 12.45 9.06
C LYS A 194 -16.45 12.91 10.29
N ASP A 195 -15.86 13.78 11.09
CA ASP A 195 -16.55 14.45 12.20
C ASP A 195 -17.01 15.86 11.79
N ASN A 196 -16.09 16.71 11.39
CA ASN A 196 -16.35 18.13 11.11
C ASN A 196 -16.07 18.51 9.66
N TYR A 197 -15.04 17.94 9.04
CA TYR A 197 -14.64 18.29 7.67
C TYR A 197 -14.04 17.08 6.95
N LEU A 198 -13.92 17.21 5.65
CA LEU A 198 -13.44 16.12 4.79
C LEU A 198 -12.06 15.64 5.25
N LEU A 199 -11.93 14.30 5.40
CA LEU A 199 -10.69 13.60 5.74
C LEU A 199 -10.10 13.95 7.13
N ASP A 200 -10.90 14.47 8.05
CA ASP A 200 -10.47 14.79 9.42
C ASP A 200 -10.18 13.55 10.29
N LYS A 201 -10.59 12.36 9.86
CA LYS A 201 -10.25 11.07 10.48
C LYS A 201 -8.90 10.50 10.01
N TYR A 202 -8.32 11.02 8.96
CA TYR A 202 -7.10 10.52 8.35
C TYR A 202 -5.91 11.40 8.69
N ARG A 203 -4.80 10.75 9.01
CA ARG A 203 -3.57 11.46 9.37
C ARG A 203 -2.36 10.97 8.57
N ALA A 204 -1.53 11.90 8.15
CA ALA A 204 -0.30 11.67 7.42
C ALA A 204 0.73 10.88 8.22
N HIS A 205 1.69 10.29 7.54
CA HIS A 205 2.89 9.73 8.16
C HIS A 205 3.62 10.78 8.99
N PHE A 206 4.21 10.35 10.10
CA PHE A 206 4.89 11.22 11.05
C PHE A 206 6.02 12.06 10.40
N TRP A 207 6.83 11.42 9.56
CA TRP A 207 7.87 12.12 8.80
C TRP A 207 7.33 13.11 7.77
N HIS A 208 6.17 12.82 7.14
CA HIS A 208 5.55 13.71 6.14
C HIS A 208 5.09 15.04 6.73
N SER A 209 4.78 15.07 8.02
CA SER A 209 4.50 16.27 8.80
C SER A 209 5.76 16.87 9.47
N ASN A 210 6.94 16.57 8.94
CA ASN A 210 8.22 17.02 9.48
C ASN A 210 8.42 16.60 10.96
N PHE A 211 7.99 15.40 11.32
CA PHE A 211 8.04 14.84 12.68
C PHE A 211 7.24 15.67 13.71
N SER A 212 6.20 16.37 13.27
CA SER A 212 5.24 17.05 14.14
C SER A 212 4.03 16.16 14.41
N HIS A 213 3.52 16.18 15.65
CA HIS A 213 2.25 15.52 15.99
C HIS A 213 1.04 16.34 15.54
N ASP A 214 1.21 17.64 15.34
CA ASP A 214 0.12 18.55 15.04
C ASP A 214 -0.13 18.63 13.54
N ASN A 215 -0.05 18.89 12.65
CA ASN A 215 -0.29 19.10 11.22
C ASN A 215 -0.36 17.80 10.38
N ARG A 216 -0.90 16.72 10.96
CA ARG A 216 -1.03 15.44 10.24
C ARG A 216 -2.39 15.25 9.57
N THR A 217 -3.37 16.08 9.90
CA THR A 217 -4.78 15.99 9.48
C THR A 217 -5.23 17.36 8.95
N PRO A 218 -6.05 17.45 7.86
CA PRO A 218 -6.56 16.34 7.03
C PRO A 218 -5.50 15.78 6.08
N PHE A 219 -5.64 14.49 5.72
CA PHE A 219 -4.70 13.79 4.86
C PHE A 219 -5.41 12.97 3.79
N ALA A 220 -4.97 13.08 2.54
CA ALA A 220 -5.46 12.30 1.40
C ALA A 220 -4.38 11.41 0.80
N ALA A 221 -4.80 10.28 0.23
CA ALA A 221 -4.00 9.42 -0.62
C ALA A 221 -4.69 9.23 -1.97
N VAL A 222 -3.99 9.48 -3.09
CA VAL A 222 -4.57 9.52 -4.43
C VAL A 222 -3.72 8.70 -5.39
N TYR A 223 -4.34 7.73 -6.08
CA TYR A 223 -3.77 7.13 -7.28
C TYR A 223 -4.08 8.02 -8.48
N THR A 224 -3.10 8.27 -9.32
CA THR A 224 -3.29 8.89 -10.64
C THR A 224 -3.09 7.85 -11.76
N SER A 225 -2.40 6.76 -11.44
CA SER A 225 -2.21 5.60 -12.31
C SER A 225 -2.21 4.30 -11.51
N LEU A 226 -2.42 3.17 -12.18
CA LEU A 226 -2.42 1.84 -11.58
C LEU A 226 -1.38 0.96 -12.24
N GLY A 227 -0.72 0.11 -11.43
CA GLY A 227 0.27 -0.86 -11.87
C GLY A 227 1.67 -0.28 -12.04
N CYS A 228 2.59 -1.12 -12.52
CA CYS A 228 3.99 -0.79 -12.66
C CYS A 228 4.59 -1.50 -13.88
N SER A 229 5.55 -0.86 -14.57
CA SER A 229 6.24 -1.44 -15.73
C SER A 229 7.42 -2.34 -15.36
N PHE A 230 7.78 -2.42 -14.08
CA PHE A 230 8.95 -3.17 -13.60
C PHE A 230 8.57 -4.55 -13.04
N SER A 231 9.59 -5.40 -12.90
CA SER A 231 9.48 -6.82 -12.54
C SER A 231 10.18 -7.20 -11.23
N CYS A 232 10.31 -6.24 -10.30
CA CYS A 232 11.00 -6.48 -9.03
C CYS A 232 10.47 -7.75 -8.34
N ASN A 233 11.37 -8.69 -8.01
CA ASN A 233 10.99 -10.03 -7.58
C ASN A 233 10.29 -10.09 -6.20
N PHE A 234 10.53 -9.12 -5.34
CA PHE A 234 9.88 -9.00 -4.01
C PHE A 234 8.51 -8.31 -4.06
N CYS A 235 8.14 -7.72 -5.20
CA CYS A 235 6.98 -6.82 -5.31
C CYS A 235 5.77 -7.54 -5.88
N MET A 236 4.58 -7.27 -5.34
CA MET A 236 3.32 -7.83 -5.80
C MET A 236 2.37 -6.79 -6.43
N ILE A 237 2.83 -5.57 -6.72
CA ILE A 237 2.01 -4.44 -7.19
C ILE A 237 1.14 -4.81 -8.41
N ASN A 238 1.70 -5.52 -9.38
CA ASN A 238 1.01 -5.81 -10.62
C ASN A 238 -0.08 -6.89 -10.51
N VAL A 239 -0.36 -7.43 -9.32
CA VAL A 239 -1.54 -8.31 -9.13
C VAL A 239 -2.84 -7.57 -9.44
N VAL A 240 -2.86 -6.24 -9.37
CA VAL A 240 -4.00 -5.40 -9.80
C VAL A 240 -4.29 -5.51 -11.30
N ASN A 241 -3.34 -5.98 -12.08
CA ASN A 241 -3.45 -6.21 -13.53
C ASN A 241 -3.68 -7.67 -13.90
N ARG A 242 -3.72 -8.58 -12.91
CA ARG A 242 -3.84 -10.03 -13.13
C ARG A 242 -5.18 -10.38 -13.76
N THR A 243 -5.16 -11.21 -14.80
CA THR A 243 -6.39 -11.72 -15.43
C THR A 243 -6.56 -13.24 -15.26
N SER A 244 -5.49 -13.96 -14.95
CA SER A 244 -5.48 -15.41 -14.76
C SER A 244 -5.91 -15.81 -13.35
N HIS A 245 -6.58 -16.94 -13.23
CA HIS A 245 -6.88 -17.62 -11.96
C HIS A 245 -5.75 -18.54 -11.49
N ASP A 246 -4.72 -18.74 -12.32
CA ASP A 246 -3.59 -19.62 -12.00
C ASP A 246 -2.71 -18.97 -10.91
N GLU A 247 -2.64 -19.61 -9.74
CA GLU A 247 -1.89 -19.10 -8.57
C GLU A 247 -0.37 -19.11 -8.75
N ASP A 248 0.15 -19.79 -9.76
CA ASP A 248 1.56 -19.69 -10.15
C ASP A 248 1.87 -18.44 -11.00
N THR A 249 0.83 -17.72 -11.46
CA THR A 249 1.01 -16.40 -12.08
C THR A 249 1.45 -15.40 -11.03
N VAL A 250 2.63 -14.80 -11.23
CA VAL A 250 3.20 -13.81 -10.31
C VAL A 250 3.03 -12.39 -10.82
N SER A 251 3.25 -11.41 -9.96
CA SER A 251 3.11 -9.98 -10.25
C SER A 251 3.88 -9.55 -11.50
N SER A 252 5.10 -10.05 -11.70
CA SER A 252 5.93 -9.71 -12.87
C SER A 252 5.32 -10.15 -14.21
N ASP A 253 4.37 -11.10 -14.23
CA ASP A 253 3.72 -11.58 -15.45
C ASP A 253 2.63 -10.61 -15.94
N SER A 254 2.16 -9.72 -15.06
CA SER A 254 1.05 -8.80 -15.30
C SER A 254 1.49 -7.34 -15.33
N ARG A 255 2.72 -7.07 -15.80
CA ARG A 255 3.28 -5.71 -15.86
C ARG A 255 2.48 -4.80 -16.78
N GLY A 256 2.36 -3.55 -16.36
CA GLY A 256 1.72 -2.50 -17.15
C GLY A 256 1.23 -1.36 -16.30
N MET A 257 1.12 -0.19 -16.90
CA MET A 257 0.56 1.00 -16.27
C MET A 257 -0.69 1.44 -17.01
N ARG A 258 -1.68 1.88 -16.24
CA ARG A 258 -2.94 2.42 -16.73
C ARG A 258 -3.18 3.77 -16.07
N PHE A 259 -3.67 4.73 -16.80
CA PHE A 259 -3.72 6.12 -16.39
C PHE A 259 -5.13 6.66 -16.48
N TRP A 260 -5.54 7.44 -15.48
CA TRP A 260 -6.65 8.39 -15.65
C TRP A 260 -6.20 9.58 -16.50
N SER A 261 -7.14 10.34 -17.06
CA SER A 261 -6.75 11.56 -17.74
C SER A 261 -6.19 12.60 -16.76
N PRO A 262 -5.23 13.43 -17.17
CA PRO A 262 -4.76 14.54 -16.37
C PRO A 262 -5.88 15.49 -15.94
N GLU A 263 -6.89 15.70 -16.79
CA GLU A 263 -8.04 16.54 -16.53
C GLU A 263 -8.91 16.03 -15.37
N LEU A 264 -9.18 14.72 -15.35
CA LEU A 264 -9.91 14.11 -14.24
C LEU A 264 -9.11 14.22 -12.94
N MET A 265 -7.81 13.97 -12.98
CA MET A 265 -6.96 14.04 -11.80
C MET A 265 -6.87 15.47 -11.26
N LEU A 266 -6.76 16.48 -12.12
CA LEU A 266 -6.79 17.87 -11.70
C LEU A 266 -8.11 18.24 -11.01
N LYS A 267 -9.26 17.74 -11.47
CA LYS A 267 -10.55 17.92 -10.79
C LYS A 267 -10.57 17.26 -9.39
N GLN A 268 -9.93 16.08 -9.24
CA GLN A 268 -9.83 15.47 -7.91
C GLN A 268 -8.96 16.31 -6.96
N PHE A 269 -7.83 16.82 -7.43
CA PHE A 269 -6.99 17.73 -6.63
C PHE A 269 -7.69 19.06 -6.32
N GLU A 270 -8.42 19.64 -7.26
CA GLU A 270 -9.22 20.85 -7.04
C GLU A 270 -10.27 20.63 -5.93
N TYR A 271 -11.01 19.51 -5.98
CA TYR A 271 -11.95 19.14 -4.92
C TYR A 271 -11.28 19.04 -3.54
N LEU A 272 -10.12 18.40 -3.45
CA LEU A 272 -9.36 18.31 -2.20
C LEU A 272 -8.89 19.70 -1.72
N TRP A 273 -8.41 20.52 -2.64
CA TRP A 273 -7.94 21.88 -2.34
C TRP A 273 -9.06 22.77 -1.78
N GLU A 274 -10.22 22.79 -2.44
CA GLU A 274 -11.42 23.51 -2.02
C GLU A 274 -11.96 23.00 -0.68
N SER A 275 -11.81 21.70 -0.41
CA SER A 275 -12.18 21.08 0.87
C SER A 275 -11.17 21.34 2.01
N GLY A 276 -10.11 22.12 1.78
CA GLY A 276 -9.12 22.47 2.80
C GLY A 276 -7.99 21.44 2.99
N VAL A 277 -7.96 20.36 2.22
CA VAL A 277 -6.88 19.36 2.28
C VAL A 277 -5.61 19.92 1.64
N ARG A 278 -4.49 19.82 2.33
CA ARG A 278 -3.18 20.33 1.86
C ARG A 278 -2.10 19.27 1.83
N THR A 279 -2.23 18.22 2.62
CA THR A 279 -1.26 17.14 2.74
C THR A 279 -1.78 15.92 1.98
N VAL A 280 -1.05 15.50 0.95
CA VAL A 280 -1.50 14.47 0.00
C VAL A 280 -0.37 13.51 -0.34
N ARG A 281 -0.68 12.23 -0.32
CA ARG A 281 0.14 11.19 -0.91
C ARG A 281 -0.29 10.94 -2.36
N ILE A 282 0.64 10.99 -3.29
CA ILE A 282 0.47 10.37 -4.61
C ILE A 282 0.86 8.90 -4.46
N THR A 283 -0.11 8.02 -4.55
CA THR A 283 0.03 6.60 -4.18
C THR A 283 0.61 5.75 -5.31
N ASP A 284 0.67 6.31 -6.52
CA ASP A 284 1.25 5.65 -7.71
C ASP A 284 2.63 5.09 -7.39
N GLU A 285 2.89 3.88 -7.83
CA GLU A 285 4.21 3.27 -7.67
C GLU A 285 5.28 3.96 -8.53
N MET A 286 4.86 4.56 -9.66
CA MET A 286 5.76 5.11 -10.66
C MET A 286 5.22 6.42 -11.29
N PHE A 287 4.73 7.35 -10.48
CA PHE A 287 4.16 8.62 -10.95
C PHE A 287 5.12 9.37 -11.91
N PHE A 288 6.40 9.47 -11.53
CA PHE A 288 7.41 10.21 -12.28
C PHE A 288 8.03 9.47 -13.47
N LEU A 289 7.54 8.29 -13.84
CA LEU A 289 8.10 7.53 -14.95
C LEU A 289 7.71 8.10 -16.33
N ASN A 290 6.43 8.50 -16.49
CA ASN A 290 5.89 8.99 -17.77
C ASN A 290 5.78 10.52 -17.76
N ARG A 291 6.80 11.20 -18.32
CA ARG A 291 6.86 12.66 -18.38
C ARG A 291 5.65 13.30 -19.07
N LYS A 292 5.17 12.69 -20.16
CA LYS A 292 4.00 13.19 -20.91
C LYS A 292 2.71 13.13 -20.08
N TYR A 293 2.70 12.28 -19.06
CA TYR A 293 1.57 12.11 -18.15
C TYR A 293 1.64 13.06 -16.96
N TYR A 294 2.74 13.06 -16.20
CA TYR A 294 2.80 13.83 -14.96
C TYR A 294 2.99 15.33 -15.18
N GLN A 295 3.67 15.75 -16.24
CA GLN A 295 3.90 17.18 -16.48
C GLN A 295 2.60 18.01 -16.59
N PRO A 296 1.58 17.61 -17.38
CA PRO A 296 0.32 18.34 -17.43
C PRO A 296 -0.37 18.45 -16.06
N ILE A 297 -0.27 17.42 -15.22
CA ILE A 297 -0.84 17.43 -13.86
C ILE A 297 -0.09 18.45 -13.01
N LEU A 298 1.26 18.35 -12.92
CA LEU A 298 2.07 19.24 -12.09
C LEU A 298 1.94 20.71 -12.55
N GLN A 299 2.01 20.96 -13.86
CA GLN A 299 1.81 22.30 -14.41
C GLN A 299 0.42 22.82 -14.11
N GLY A 300 -0.61 21.98 -14.27
CA GLY A 300 -1.99 22.35 -13.97
C GLY A 300 -2.23 22.71 -12.49
N LEU A 301 -1.50 22.08 -11.55
CA LEU A 301 -1.51 22.45 -10.13
C LEU A 301 -0.87 23.83 -9.91
N ILE A 302 0.27 24.08 -10.54
CA ILE A 302 1.00 25.36 -10.48
C ILE A 302 0.12 26.50 -11.04
N ASP A 303 -0.42 26.32 -12.24
CA ASP A 303 -1.24 27.32 -12.93
C ASP A 303 -2.51 27.71 -12.13
N ARG A 304 -3.03 26.79 -11.31
CA ARG A 304 -4.17 27.02 -10.41
C ARG A 304 -3.76 27.51 -9.01
N GLY A 305 -2.47 27.64 -8.72
CA GLY A 305 -1.97 28.05 -7.41
C GLY A 305 -2.23 27.02 -6.29
N MET A 306 -2.47 25.76 -6.62
CA MET A 306 -2.74 24.69 -5.66
C MET A 306 -1.43 24.14 -5.08
N LYS A 307 -0.96 24.73 -3.99
CA LYS A 307 0.29 24.34 -3.30
C LYS A 307 0.02 23.28 -2.24
N PHE A 308 0.05 22.02 -2.63
CA PHE A 308 -0.03 20.90 -1.71
C PHE A 308 1.34 20.61 -1.06
N ASN A 309 1.31 19.83 0.01
CA ASN A 309 2.47 19.11 0.54
C ASN A 309 2.38 17.66 0.03
N PHE A 310 2.96 17.39 -1.14
CA PHE A 310 2.95 16.06 -1.73
C PHE A 310 4.15 15.23 -1.29
N TRP A 311 3.91 13.93 -1.12
CA TRP A 311 4.95 12.93 -1.27
C TRP A 311 4.56 11.87 -2.30
N ALA A 312 5.54 11.30 -2.97
CA ALA A 312 5.34 10.27 -3.97
C ALA A 312 6.53 9.32 -4.05
N TYR A 313 6.28 8.12 -4.55
CA TYR A 313 7.34 7.17 -4.83
C TYR A 313 8.08 7.51 -6.12
N ALA A 314 9.38 7.26 -6.10
CA ALA A 314 10.23 7.28 -7.29
C ALA A 314 11.29 6.18 -7.19
N ARG A 315 11.62 5.57 -8.32
CA ARG A 315 12.85 4.78 -8.43
C ARG A 315 14.03 5.74 -8.59
N ILE A 316 15.16 5.36 -8.05
CA ILE A 316 16.37 6.20 -8.13
C ILE A 316 16.75 6.54 -9.59
N ASP A 317 16.54 5.61 -10.53
CA ASP A 317 16.82 5.76 -11.96
C ASP A 317 15.72 6.53 -12.75
N SER A 318 14.58 6.81 -12.12
CA SER A 318 13.50 7.60 -12.74
C SER A 318 13.56 9.09 -12.39
N VAL A 319 14.37 9.48 -11.41
CA VAL A 319 14.54 10.89 -11.01
C VAL A 319 15.45 11.59 -12.00
N ARG A 320 14.95 12.67 -12.60
CA ARG A 320 15.70 13.47 -13.57
C ARG A 320 15.93 14.87 -13.03
N LYS A 321 17.19 15.28 -13.00
CA LYS A 321 17.62 16.57 -12.48
C LYS A 321 16.85 17.76 -13.09
N ASP A 322 16.62 17.72 -14.41
CA ASP A 322 15.91 18.78 -15.15
C ASP A 322 14.41 18.90 -14.78
N GLN A 323 13.87 17.98 -14.00
CA GLN A 323 12.47 17.97 -13.55
C GLN A 323 12.29 18.37 -12.08
N LEU A 324 13.34 18.40 -11.30
CA LEU A 324 13.25 18.61 -9.85
C LEU A 324 12.66 19.99 -9.49
N GLN A 325 12.96 21.01 -10.28
CA GLN A 325 12.38 22.34 -10.10
C GLN A 325 10.86 22.31 -10.28
N LEU A 326 10.35 21.65 -11.33
CA LEU A 326 8.91 21.46 -11.56
C LEU A 326 8.26 20.70 -10.40
N PHE A 327 8.91 19.65 -9.90
CA PHE A 327 8.40 18.90 -8.76
C PHE A 327 8.23 19.79 -7.53
N LYS A 328 9.26 20.55 -7.19
CA LYS A 328 9.23 21.46 -6.05
C LYS A 328 8.15 22.56 -6.19
N GLU A 329 8.06 23.18 -7.35
CA GLU A 329 7.05 24.22 -7.62
C GLU A 329 5.62 23.71 -7.53
N ALA A 330 5.37 22.45 -7.96
CA ALA A 330 4.08 21.79 -7.84
C ALA A 330 3.75 21.31 -6.42
N GLY A 331 4.68 21.44 -5.47
CA GLY A 331 4.49 21.06 -4.08
C GLY A 331 4.95 19.64 -3.71
N VAL A 332 5.76 18.98 -4.55
CA VAL A 332 6.40 17.72 -4.17
C VAL A 332 7.52 18.03 -3.18
N ASN A 333 7.21 17.90 -1.89
CA ASN A 333 8.14 18.19 -0.82
C ASN A 333 8.92 16.95 -0.34
N TRP A 334 8.43 15.75 -0.67
CA TRP A 334 9.08 14.51 -0.30
C TRP A 334 9.09 13.52 -1.47
N LEU A 335 10.25 12.91 -1.73
CA LEU A 335 10.40 11.76 -2.62
C LEU A 335 10.77 10.51 -1.82
N CYS A 336 9.97 9.47 -1.97
CA CYS A 336 10.26 8.14 -1.43
C CYS A 336 11.08 7.36 -2.46
N LEU A 337 12.39 7.31 -2.26
CA LEU A 337 13.31 6.68 -3.20
C LEU A 337 13.51 5.20 -2.88
N GLY A 338 13.18 4.33 -3.83
CA GLY A 338 13.50 2.91 -3.74
C GLY A 338 14.98 2.69 -4.06
N ILE A 339 15.80 2.49 -3.03
CA ILE A 339 17.24 2.20 -3.13
C ILE A 339 17.48 0.70 -2.98
N GLU A 340 16.77 0.08 -2.07
CA GLU A 340 16.69 -1.32 -1.68
C GLU A 340 18.00 -1.85 -1.07
N ALA A 341 19.08 -2.02 -1.86
CA ALA A 341 20.34 -2.59 -1.40
C ALA A 341 21.56 -1.73 -1.80
N GLY A 342 22.57 -1.69 -0.94
CA GLY A 342 23.87 -1.04 -1.20
C GLY A 342 24.71 -1.84 -2.16
N ASN A 343 24.67 -3.18 -2.08
CA ASN A 343 25.43 -4.06 -2.94
C ASN A 343 24.80 -4.16 -4.34
N GLN A 344 25.61 -3.97 -5.38
CA GLN A 344 25.16 -3.98 -6.78
C GLN A 344 24.63 -5.35 -7.21
N ASN A 345 25.31 -6.44 -6.82
CA ASN A 345 24.90 -7.79 -7.22
C ASN A 345 23.53 -8.12 -6.62
N VAL A 346 23.29 -7.78 -5.35
CA VAL A 346 21.97 -7.95 -4.70
C VAL A 346 20.91 -7.16 -5.45
N ARG A 347 21.18 -5.92 -5.87
CA ARG A 347 20.23 -5.14 -6.66
C ARG A 347 19.89 -5.74 -8.02
N LEU A 348 20.87 -6.35 -8.69
CA LEU A 348 20.66 -7.02 -9.97
C LEU A 348 19.80 -8.27 -9.84
N GLU A 349 20.01 -9.07 -8.80
CA GLU A 349 19.25 -10.30 -8.53
C GLU A 349 17.77 -10.05 -8.23
N ILE A 350 17.45 -8.96 -7.57
CA ILE A 350 16.06 -8.60 -7.29
C ILE A 350 15.33 -8.00 -8.50
N ASP A 351 15.94 -8.02 -9.67
CA ASP A 351 15.40 -7.48 -10.94
C ASP A 351 14.88 -6.02 -10.79
N LYS A 352 15.54 -5.26 -9.88
CA LYS A 352 15.20 -3.83 -9.69
C LYS A 352 15.54 -3.00 -10.94
N GLY A 353 16.16 -3.64 -11.93
CA GLY A 353 16.52 -3.04 -13.18
C GLY A 353 17.97 -2.58 -13.22
N LYS A 354 18.38 -2.15 -14.38
CA LYS A 354 19.76 -1.79 -14.72
C LYS A 354 20.18 -0.49 -14.05
N PHE A 355 20.48 -0.55 -12.74
CA PHE A 355 21.13 0.55 -12.01
C PHE A 355 22.65 0.64 -12.27
N GLU A 356 23.16 -0.10 -13.24
CA GLU A 356 24.58 -0.17 -13.53
C GLU A 356 25.19 1.23 -13.77
N ASP A 357 24.41 2.12 -14.38
CA ASP A 357 24.85 3.47 -14.77
C ASP A 357 24.32 4.59 -13.88
N VAL A 358 23.62 4.30 -12.78
CA VAL A 358 23.02 5.32 -11.92
C VAL A 358 23.88 5.56 -10.68
N ASP A 359 24.43 6.76 -10.58
CA ASP A 359 25.08 7.23 -9.36
C ASP A 359 24.01 7.65 -8.32
N ILE A 360 23.72 6.72 -7.39
CA ILE A 360 22.75 6.93 -6.31
C ILE A 360 23.10 8.19 -5.50
N ARG A 361 24.38 8.43 -5.24
CA ARG A 361 24.87 9.59 -4.47
C ARG A 361 24.59 10.89 -5.17
N GLN A 362 24.82 10.91 -6.49
CA GLN A 362 24.55 12.10 -7.31
C GLN A 362 23.05 12.40 -7.38
N VAL A 363 22.19 11.38 -7.55
CA VAL A 363 20.73 11.57 -7.59
C VAL A 363 20.24 12.13 -6.25
N VAL A 364 20.69 11.56 -5.12
CA VAL A 364 20.34 12.06 -3.77
C VAL A 364 20.80 13.50 -3.57
N ALA A 365 22.03 13.82 -4.00
CA ALA A 365 22.56 15.19 -3.93
C ALA A 365 21.73 16.19 -4.77
N ASP A 366 21.32 15.80 -5.98
CA ASP A 366 20.50 16.64 -6.85
C ASP A 366 19.11 16.89 -6.25
N VAL A 367 18.47 15.87 -5.67
CA VAL A 367 17.17 16.00 -5.00
C VAL A 367 17.26 16.92 -3.78
N LYS A 368 18.28 16.76 -2.95
CA LYS A 368 18.54 17.65 -1.79
C LYS A 368 18.82 19.09 -2.22
N ALA A 369 19.57 19.28 -3.30
CA ALA A 369 19.86 20.61 -3.85
C ALA A 369 18.59 21.32 -4.38
N ALA A 370 17.56 20.58 -4.79
CA ALA A 370 16.26 21.11 -5.17
C ALA A 370 15.32 21.37 -3.96
N ASP A 371 15.83 21.28 -2.74
CA ASP A 371 15.07 21.41 -1.49
C ASP A 371 13.85 20.45 -1.41
N ILE A 372 14.02 19.21 -1.88
CA ILE A 372 13.07 18.13 -1.76
C ILE A 372 13.61 17.15 -0.72
N ASN A 373 12.78 16.80 0.27
CA ASN A 373 13.14 15.83 1.30
C ASN A 373 13.12 14.40 0.74
N ILE A 374 13.95 13.54 1.27
CA ILE A 374 14.07 12.17 0.82
C ILE A 374 13.69 11.22 1.95
N LEU A 375 12.78 10.27 1.63
CA LEU A 375 12.62 9.04 2.36
C LEU A 375 13.37 7.93 1.60
N GLY A 376 14.47 7.45 2.16
CA GLY A 376 15.22 6.32 1.60
C GLY A 376 14.58 5.00 2.01
N ASN A 377 14.23 4.13 1.04
CA ASN A 377 13.74 2.79 1.33
C ASN A 377 14.86 1.77 1.12
N TYR A 378 15.14 0.99 2.14
CA TYR A 378 16.20 -0.03 2.19
C TYR A 378 15.59 -1.36 2.64
N MET A 379 16.12 -2.47 2.09
CA MET A 379 15.68 -3.82 2.42
C MET A 379 16.88 -4.70 2.78
N PHE A 380 16.68 -5.60 3.72
CA PHE A 380 17.66 -6.60 4.16
C PHE A 380 17.09 -8.00 4.04
N GLY A 381 17.94 -8.99 3.74
CA GLY A 381 17.55 -10.39 3.72
C GLY A 381 16.96 -10.87 2.41
N PHE A 382 17.39 -10.32 1.28
CA PHE A 382 17.17 -10.94 -0.02
C PHE A 382 17.85 -12.31 -0.09
N PRO A 383 17.44 -13.23 -0.97
CA PRO A 383 17.99 -14.59 -1.01
C PRO A 383 19.51 -14.68 -1.00
N ASP A 384 20.19 -13.80 -1.69
CA ASP A 384 21.67 -13.77 -1.80
C ASP A 384 22.35 -12.80 -0.84
N ASP A 385 21.60 -12.15 0.06
CA ASP A 385 22.18 -11.32 1.10
C ASP A 385 23.03 -12.18 2.08
N THR A 386 24.17 -11.60 2.45
CA THR A 386 24.99 -11.99 3.58
C THR A 386 24.98 -10.90 4.63
N TYR A 387 25.61 -11.12 5.78
CA TYR A 387 25.77 -10.09 6.79
C TYR A 387 26.52 -8.86 6.22
N GLU A 388 27.54 -9.10 5.41
CA GLU A 388 28.38 -8.08 4.79
C GLU A 388 27.57 -7.22 3.80
N THR A 389 26.76 -7.82 2.92
CA THR A 389 25.98 -7.07 1.93
C THR A 389 24.84 -6.27 2.58
N MET A 390 24.24 -6.78 3.66
CA MET A 390 23.31 -6.02 4.48
C MET A 390 24.00 -4.85 5.18
N GLN A 391 25.25 -5.03 5.66
CA GLN A 391 26.05 -3.96 6.26
C GLN A 391 26.40 -2.87 5.21
N GLU A 392 26.79 -3.25 3.99
CA GLU A 392 26.99 -2.31 2.89
C GLU A 392 25.73 -1.46 2.61
N THR A 393 24.54 -2.07 2.67
CA THR A 393 23.26 -1.37 2.52
C THR A 393 23.04 -0.35 3.63
N PHE A 394 23.34 -0.73 4.87
CA PHE A 394 23.22 0.14 6.03
C PHE A 394 24.26 1.28 6.01
N ASP A 395 25.49 1.01 5.60
CA ASP A 395 26.54 1.99 5.49
C ASP A 395 26.21 3.04 4.40
N LEU A 396 25.65 2.61 3.26
CA LEU A 396 25.12 3.50 2.25
C LEU A 396 23.99 4.38 2.81
N ALA A 397 23.07 3.83 3.60
CA ALA A 397 22.00 4.60 4.22
C ALA A 397 22.52 5.70 5.14
N LYS A 398 23.54 5.40 5.97
CA LYS A 398 24.22 6.39 6.82
C LYS A 398 24.96 7.46 6.00
N GLU A 399 25.62 7.06 4.94
CA GLU A 399 26.34 7.98 4.04
C GLU A 399 25.38 8.95 3.37
N LEU A 400 24.28 8.46 2.80
CA LEU A 400 23.27 9.27 2.14
C LEU A 400 22.55 10.21 3.11
N ASN A 401 22.41 9.80 4.36
CA ASN A 401 21.80 10.56 5.46
C ASN A 401 20.54 11.31 5.01
N CYS A 402 19.53 10.54 4.53
CA CYS A 402 18.27 11.08 4.07
C CYS A 402 17.43 11.60 5.24
N GLU A 403 16.45 12.47 4.99
CA GLU A 403 15.58 13.07 6.00
C GLU A 403 14.73 12.04 6.75
N HIS A 404 14.41 10.92 6.09
CA HIS A 404 13.88 9.72 6.75
C HIS A 404 14.38 8.46 6.05
N ALA A 405 14.37 7.33 6.76
CA ALA A 405 14.75 6.03 6.22
C ALA A 405 13.77 4.94 6.68
N ASN A 406 13.34 4.09 5.76
CA ASN A 406 12.67 2.84 6.06
C ASN A 406 13.63 1.68 5.87
N PHE A 407 13.68 0.80 6.85
CA PHE A 407 14.40 -0.46 6.80
C PHE A 407 13.42 -1.63 6.88
N TYR A 408 13.36 -2.43 5.84
CA TYR A 408 12.49 -3.59 5.75
C TYR A 408 13.32 -4.87 5.78
N ALA A 409 12.79 -5.91 6.43
CA ALA A 409 13.27 -7.27 6.20
C ALA A 409 12.52 -7.86 5.00
N ALA A 410 13.20 -8.59 4.10
CA ALA A 410 12.58 -9.17 2.92
C ALA A 410 11.48 -10.17 3.32
N MET A 411 10.33 -10.04 2.68
CA MET A 411 9.14 -10.83 2.97
C MET A 411 8.64 -11.50 1.69
N ALA A 412 8.33 -12.78 1.77
CA ALA A 412 7.77 -13.54 0.66
C ALA A 412 6.27 -13.24 0.50
N LEU A 413 5.93 -12.05 0.02
CA LEU A 413 4.54 -11.60 -0.11
C LEU A 413 3.79 -12.44 -1.17
N PRO A 414 2.62 -13.03 -0.85
CA PRO A 414 1.83 -13.81 -1.80
C PRO A 414 1.57 -13.06 -3.11
N GLY A 415 1.87 -13.71 -4.25
CA GLY A 415 1.78 -13.11 -5.57
C GLY A 415 3.06 -12.46 -6.08
N SER A 416 4.12 -12.33 -5.26
CA SER A 416 5.44 -11.92 -5.73
C SER A 416 6.24 -13.10 -6.30
N PRO A 417 7.17 -12.86 -7.26
CA PRO A 417 8.11 -13.90 -7.69
C PRO A 417 8.91 -14.52 -6.53
N LEU A 418 9.27 -13.71 -5.53
CA LEU A 418 9.99 -14.17 -4.34
C LEU A 418 9.17 -15.18 -3.51
N HIS A 419 7.84 -14.99 -3.43
CA HIS A 419 6.96 -15.96 -2.79
C HIS A 419 6.96 -17.30 -3.52
N LEU A 420 6.83 -17.27 -4.86
CA LEU A 420 6.85 -18.46 -5.68
C LEU A 420 8.21 -19.19 -5.59
N PHE A 421 9.31 -18.43 -5.59
CA PHE A 421 10.65 -18.95 -5.40
C PHE A 421 10.79 -19.65 -4.04
N ALA A 422 10.46 -18.96 -2.93
CA ALA A 422 10.58 -19.53 -1.58
C ALA A 422 9.72 -20.79 -1.40
N ARG A 423 8.51 -20.81 -2.00
CA ARG A 423 7.63 -22.00 -2.00
C ARG A 423 8.28 -23.19 -2.75
N LYS A 424 8.86 -22.94 -3.93
CA LYS A 424 9.55 -24.00 -4.72
C LYS A 424 10.81 -24.54 -4.05
N GLU A 425 11.55 -23.67 -3.37
CA GLU A 425 12.74 -24.07 -2.59
C GLU A 425 12.39 -24.74 -1.25
N GLY A 426 11.11 -24.82 -0.88
CA GLY A 426 10.68 -25.41 0.39
C GLY A 426 11.14 -24.61 1.62
N TRP A 427 11.33 -23.29 1.48
CA TRP A 427 11.74 -22.45 2.59
C TRP A 427 10.61 -22.28 3.60
N ASP A 428 11.00 -22.13 4.87
CA ASP A 428 10.04 -21.86 5.96
C ASP A 428 9.44 -20.47 5.80
N MET A 429 8.15 -20.43 5.44
CA MET A 429 7.41 -19.22 5.11
C MET A 429 6.41 -18.87 6.21
N PRO A 430 5.94 -17.59 6.28
CA PRO A 430 4.83 -17.21 7.12
C PRO A 430 3.60 -18.10 6.92
N GLN A 431 2.95 -18.50 8.03
CA GLN A 431 1.74 -19.32 8.03
C GLN A 431 0.50 -18.57 8.52
N LYS A 432 0.70 -17.38 9.10
CA LYS A 432 -0.34 -16.49 9.61
C LYS A 432 -0.21 -15.12 8.97
N PHE A 433 -1.30 -14.40 8.87
CA PHE A 433 -1.29 -13.06 8.29
C PHE A 433 -0.43 -12.07 9.08
N GLU A 434 -0.43 -12.19 10.41
CA GLU A 434 0.39 -11.36 11.30
C GLU A 434 1.90 -11.54 11.04
N GLU A 435 2.32 -12.71 10.59
CA GLU A 435 3.72 -13.02 10.30
C GLU A 435 4.25 -12.26 9.06
N TYR A 436 3.34 -11.77 8.18
CA TYR A 436 3.68 -10.91 7.04
C TYR A 436 3.80 -9.42 7.38
N ALA A 437 3.41 -9.01 8.57
CA ALA A 437 3.46 -7.60 8.97
C ALA A 437 4.85 -7.25 9.56
N PHE A 438 5.59 -6.37 8.90
CA PHE A 438 6.98 -6.03 9.21
C PHE A 438 7.21 -5.58 10.66
N LEU A 439 6.23 -4.93 11.28
CA LEU A 439 6.35 -4.35 12.62
C LEU A 439 5.55 -5.13 13.68
N SER A 440 4.92 -6.25 13.31
CA SER A 440 4.16 -7.08 14.24
C SER A 440 5.06 -7.86 15.21
N TYR A 441 4.48 -8.30 16.32
CA TYR A 441 5.11 -9.23 17.25
C TYR A 441 5.47 -10.57 16.60
N ASP A 442 4.58 -11.07 15.73
CA ASP A 442 4.73 -12.36 15.03
C ASP A 442 5.57 -12.27 13.75
N CYS A 443 6.12 -11.11 13.38
CA CYS A 443 6.86 -10.91 12.12
C CYS A 443 7.87 -12.03 11.85
N LYS A 444 7.76 -12.64 10.66
CA LYS A 444 8.60 -13.77 10.21
C LYS A 444 9.18 -13.47 8.83
N PRO A 445 10.33 -12.77 8.76
CA PRO A 445 11.00 -12.52 7.49
C PRO A 445 11.50 -13.79 6.82
N LEU A 446 11.73 -13.66 5.51
CA LEU A 446 12.36 -14.73 4.76
C LEU A 446 13.81 -14.97 5.25
N ARG A 447 14.26 -16.21 5.19
CA ARG A 447 15.69 -16.54 5.32
C ARG A 447 16.45 -16.10 4.06
N THR A 448 17.77 -15.97 4.17
CA THR A 448 18.65 -15.94 2.99
C THR A 448 19.27 -17.33 2.75
N LYS A 449 20.11 -17.47 1.75
CA LYS A 449 20.89 -18.70 1.56
C LYS A 449 21.86 -18.98 2.73
N THR A 450 22.28 -17.94 3.44
CA THR A 450 23.30 -18.01 4.50
C THR A 450 22.80 -17.64 5.90
N LEU A 451 21.74 -16.84 6.02
CA LEU A 451 21.21 -16.31 7.27
C LEU A 451 19.78 -16.80 7.52
N THR A 452 19.45 -17.04 8.78
CA THR A 452 18.06 -17.30 9.21
C THR A 452 17.21 -16.03 9.17
N GLY A 453 15.88 -16.17 9.09
CA GLY A 453 14.95 -15.03 9.20
C GLY A 453 15.09 -14.28 10.54
N ALA A 454 15.46 -14.98 11.63
CA ALA A 454 15.72 -14.35 12.93
C ALA A 454 16.97 -13.44 12.90
N GLU A 455 18.06 -13.88 12.25
CA GLU A 455 19.26 -13.05 12.08
C GLU A 455 18.99 -11.80 11.23
N VAL A 456 18.22 -11.95 10.15
CA VAL A 456 17.80 -10.82 9.31
C VAL A 456 16.92 -9.83 10.11
N LEU A 457 15.95 -10.34 10.88
CA LEU A 457 15.07 -9.49 11.70
C LEU A 457 15.86 -8.73 12.76
N LYS A 458 16.76 -9.45 13.46
CA LYS A 458 17.62 -8.84 14.47
C LYS A 458 18.50 -7.75 13.87
N PHE A 459 19.15 -8.03 12.74
CA PHE A 459 19.96 -7.04 12.02
C PHE A 459 19.14 -5.80 11.68
N ARG A 460 17.97 -5.98 11.09
CA ARG A 460 17.07 -4.88 10.73
C ARG A 460 16.70 -4.02 11.95
N ASP A 461 16.31 -4.64 13.06
CA ASP A 461 15.88 -3.91 14.26
C ASP A 461 17.06 -3.19 14.93
N ASP A 462 18.23 -3.82 15.05
CA ASP A 462 19.45 -3.19 15.56
C ASP A 462 19.86 -1.97 14.71
N LYS A 463 19.83 -2.13 13.37
CA LYS A 463 20.23 -1.07 12.44
C LYS A 463 19.23 0.08 12.38
N TRP A 464 17.96 -0.18 12.59
CA TRP A 464 16.95 0.86 12.72
C TRP A 464 17.25 1.74 13.94
N HIS A 465 17.53 1.14 15.11
CA HIS A 465 17.88 1.89 16.32
C HIS A 465 19.22 2.63 16.16
N GLU A 466 20.23 2.01 15.54
CA GLU A 466 21.52 2.65 15.27
C GLU A 466 21.35 3.90 14.38
N TYR A 467 20.51 3.82 13.34
CA TYR A 467 20.28 4.95 12.43
C TYR A 467 19.57 6.11 13.13
N PHE A 468 18.43 5.81 13.78
CA PHE A 468 17.59 6.86 14.39
C PHE A 468 18.15 7.45 15.70
N SER A 469 19.18 6.86 16.28
CA SER A 469 19.96 7.41 17.39
C SER A 469 21.30 8.03 16.96
N ASN A 470 21.62 8.01 15.66
CA ASN A 470 22.87 8.55 15.14
C ASN A 470 22.89 10.09 15.27
N PRO A 471 23.91 10.68 15.95
CA PRO A 471 24.01 12.15 16.10
C PRO A 471 24.02 12.92 14.78
N THR A 472 24.64 12.38 13.72
CA THR A 472 24.67 13.02 12.39
C THR A 472 23.27 13.14 11.81
N TYR A 473 22.46 12.08 11.93
CA TYR A 473 21.08 12.09 11.49
C TYR A 473 20.21 13.03 12.35
N LEU A 474 20.31 12.94 13.67
CA LEU A 474 19.56 13.81 14.58
C LEU A 474 19.86 15.31 14.36
N ASN A 475 21.12 15.65 14.10
CA ASN A 475 21.52 17.02 13.76
C ASN A 475 20.95 17.49 12.42
N LEU A 476 20.84 16.60 11.40
CA LEU A 476 20.16 16.91 10.16
C LEU A 476 18.69 17.26 10.41
N VAL A 477 17.98 16.42 11.17
CA VAL A 477 16.54 16.63 11.49
C VAL A 477 16.37 17.95 12.25
N GLU A 478 17.20 18.22 13.26
CA GLU A 478 17.14 19.45 14.05
C GLU A 478 17.38 20.69 13.18
N SER A 479 18.42 20.66 12.34
CA SER A 479 18.77 21.79 11.48
C SER A 479 17.71 22.11 10.44
N LYS A 480 16.99 21.09 9.96
CA LYS A 480 16.00 21.22 8.87
C LYS A 480 14.57 21.45 9.37
N PHE A 481 14.20 20.82 10.47
CA PHE A 481 12.81 20.79 10.97
C PHE A 481 12.68 21.37 12.39
N GLY A 482 13.77 21.73 13.04
CA GLY A 482 13.78 22.31 14.37
C GLY A 482 13.96 21.32 15.52
N SER A 483 14.26 21.85 16.71
CA SER A 483 14.57 21.05 17.90
C SER A 483 13.41 20.19 18.38
N GLN A 484 12.16 20.65 18.22
CA GLN A 484 10.99 19.84 18.61
C GLN A 484 10.85 18.59 17.77
N SER A 485 11.12 18.67 16.46
CA SER A 485 11.12 17.52 15.55
C SER A 485 12.17 16.48 15.92
N ARG A 486 13.34 16.92 16.35
CA ARG A 486 14.37 16.04 16.92
C ARG A 486 13.92 15.35 18.17
N LEU A 487 13.36 16.07 19.15
CA LEU A 487 12.85 15.48 20.40
C LEU A 487 11.74 14.44 20.13
N ASN A 488 10.80 14.77 19.27
CA ASN A 488 9.72 13.85 18.86
C ASN A 488 10.26 12.58 18.21
N LEU A 489 11.32 12.70 17.41
CA LEU A 489 11.98 11.56 16.77
C LEU A 489 12.75 10.70 17.79
N GLU A 490 13.47 11.34 18.72
CA GLU A 490 14.16 10.64 19.81
C GLU A 490 13.18 9.86 20.68
N ASP A 491 11.97 10.39 20.94
CA ASP A 491 10.91 9.69 21.66
C ASP A 491 10.38 8.49 20.87
N MET A 492 10.19 8.62 19.56
CA MET A 492 9.82 7.48 18.71
C MET A 492 10.89 6.39 18.75
N ALA A 493 12.18 6.77 18.70
CA ALA A 493 13.29 5.83 18.68
C ALA A 493 13.47 5.05 20.01
N LYS A 494 12.86 5.49 21.10
CA LYS A 494 12.86 4.75 22.38
C LYS A 494 11.94 3.53 22.35
N ILE A 495 10.97 3.48 21.43
CA ILE A 495 10.02 2.38 21.32
C ILE A 495 10.73 1.16 20.72
N LYS A 496 10.81 0.10 21.51
CA LYS A 496 11.34 -1.19 21.07
C LYS A 496 10.18 -2.13 20.75
N LEU A 497 10.15 -2.60 19.51
CA LEU A 497 9.19 -3.62 19.10
C LEU A 497 9.55 -4.96 19.75
N LYS A 498 8.56 -5.67 20.26
CA LYS A 498 8.71 -7.04 20.71
C LYS A 498 8.68 -7.98 19.52
N ARG A 499 9.49 -9.05 19.55
CA ARG A 499 9.64 -10.02 18.47
C ARG A 499 9.62 -11.44 18.99
N LYS A 500 8.53 -12.14 18.76
CA LYS A 500 8.41 -13.56 19.10
C LYS A 500 9.55 -14.40 18.53
N LEU A 501 9.95 -14.11 17.29
CA LEU A 501 11.04 -14.82 16.60
C LEU A 501 12.40 -14.63 17.28
N LEU A 502 12.58 -13.55 18.07
CA LEU A 502 13.80 -13.25 18.82
C LEU A 502 13.71 -13.64 20.30
N GLY A 503 12.56 -14.18 20.76
CA GLY A 503 12.39 -14.70 22.11
C GLY A 503 11.83 -13.71 23.11
N ASP A 504 11.19 -12.61 22.67
CA ASP A 504 10.52 -11.64 23.58
C ASP A 504 9.21 -12.18 24.15
#